data_ef8c3acf33f823cc0a1cb79e1433afa4
#
_entry.id   ef8c3acf33f823cc0a1cb79e1433afa4
#
_cell.length_a   1.000
_cell.length_b   1.000
_cell.length_c   1.000
_cell.angle_alpha   90.00
_cell.angle_beta   90.00
_cell.angle_gamma   90.00
#
_symmetry.space_group_name_H-M   'P 1'
#
loop_
_entity.id
_entity.type
_entity.pdbx_description
1 polymer ?
#
loop_
_entity_poly.entity_id
_entity_poly.type
_entity_poly.pdbx_seq_one_letter_code
_entity_poly.pdbx_strand_id
1 'polypeptide(L)'
;MNAYLLSHNGLGDNITMIGAINFLTQYYEHVYLLCKDNNATNVSEFFQNKSVHIIPFDGKSEFYSTTRILQEASENTANDIFIAGFAHKYRLKLQRVTNQKFLQYKPDNKHYTVKWAHIRDFYHDIGLDLSVYYEYFHILSPSIPSEPIEKHNIVFAHTKASDNEIQIPNAVTKYINDENTIIICANKNVYPNDHPKYELANQYVNMPIVNYIDIIKQSTEIHVVDSCFSCIVYPLQQTNRLSATTVMIYERTPQPQPQPQPQPKKSSKMRMQF
;
A
#
# COMPACT_ATOMS: atom_id res chain seq x y z
N MET A 1 27.28 -0.37 4.52
CA MET A 1 26.70 -0.77 3.20
C MET A 1 25.26 -0.37 3.18
N ASN A 2 24.78 0.25 2.08
CA ASN A 2 23.43 0.80 2.00
C ASN A 2 22.61 0.09 0.92
N ALA A 3 21.29 0.01 1.12
CA ALA A 3 20.34 -0.47 0.13
C ALA A 3 19.47 0.70 -0.39
N TYR A 4 19.27 0.78 -1.69
CA TYR A 4 18.33 1.68 -2.33
C TYR A 4 17.22 0.87 -2.96
N LEU A 5 15.97 1.10 -2.56
CA LEU A 5 14.82 0.38 -3.07
C LEU A 5 13.87 1.32 -3.82
N LEU A 6 13.58 0.98 -5.05
CA LEU A 6 12.53 1.58 -5.84
C LEU A 6 11.44 0.54 -6.06
N SER A 7 10.25 0.76 -5.52
CA SER A 7 9.06 -0.05 -5.80
C SER A 7 8.13 0.67 -6.76
N HIS A 8 7.07 0.01 -7.18
CA HIS A 8 5.96 0.65 -7.88
C HIS A 8 5.37 1.78 -7.01
N ASN A 9 4.76 2.80 -7.62
CA ASN A 9 4.65 4.13 -7.03
C ASN A 9 3.35 4.43 -6.28
N GLY A 10 2.46 3.46 -6.15
CA GLY A 10 1.25 3.60 -5.35
C GLY A 10 1.52 3.48 -3.84
N LEU A 11 0.67 4.08 -3.01
CA LEU A 11 0.78 3.92 -1.56
C LEU A 11 0.64 2.44 -1.14
N GLY A 12 -0.29 1.70 -1.77
CA GLY A 12 -0.45 0.26 -1.54
C GLY A 12 0.80 -0.55 -1.91
N ASP A 13 1.49 -0.17 -2.99
CA ASP A 13 2.73 -0.82 -3.41
C ASP A 13 3.86 -0.61 -2.39
N ASN A 14 3.98 0.60 -1.83
CA ASN A 14 4.94 0.86 -0.76
C ASN A 14 4.62 0.07 0.51
N ILE A 15 3.34 -0.07 0.86
CA ILE A 15 2.90 -0.92 1.99
C ILE A 15 3.25 -2.38 1.72
N THR A 16 3.04 -2.85 0.50
CA THR A 16 3.42 -4.21 0.09
C THR A 16 4.92 -4.48 0.32
N MET A 17 5.78 -3.48 0.14
CA MET A 17 7.23 -3.63 0.32
C MET A 17 7.72 -3.53 1.77
N ILE A 18 6.85 -3.31 2.76
CA ILE A 18 7.26 -3.18 4.17
C ILE A 18 8.03 -4.41 4.65
N GLY A 19 7.58 -5.61 4.30
CA GLY A 19 8.30 -6.84 4.64
C GLY A 19 9.73 -6.87 4.08
N ALA A 20 9.90 -6.50 2.81
CA ALA A 20 11.21 -6.44 2.18
C ALA A 20 12.12 -5.39 2.85
N ILE A 21 11.58 -4.20 3.14
CA ILE A 21 12.32 -3.12 3.79
C ILE A 21 12.80 -3.55 5.18
N ASN A 22 11.90 -4.10 6.00
CA ASN A 22 12.25 -4.60 7.33
C ASN A 22 13.28 -5.75 7.25
N PHE A 23 13.20 -6.62 6.25
CA PHE A 23 14.21 -7.66 6.02
C PHE A 23 15.56 -7.03 5.66
N LEU A 24 15.59 -6.07 4.76
CA LEU A 24 16.82 -5.42 4.32
C LEU A 24 17.55 -4.71 5.47
N THR A 25 16.82 -4.15 6.46
CA THR A 25 17.47 -3.53 7.64
C THR A 25 18.30 -4.48 8.50
N GLN A 26 18.19 -5.79 8.29
CA GLN A 26 19.05 -6.78 8.99
C GLN A 26 20.42 -6.92 8.33
N TYR A 27 20.58 -6.51 7.08
CA TYR A 27 21.79 -6.69 6.29
C TYR A 27 22.45 -5.39 5.89
N TYR A 28 21.71 -4.28 5.92
CA TYR A 28 22.17 -2.96 5.51
C TYR A 28 22.08 -1.97 6.67
N GLU A 29 23.10 -1.12 6.78
CA GLU A 29 23.15 -0.06 7.78
C GLU A 29 22.06 1.00 7.53
N HIS A 30 21.83 1.32 6.26
CA HIS A 30 20.77 2.22 5.83
C HIS A 30 20.01 1.63 4.66
N VAL A 31 18.69 1.74 4.71
CA VAL A 31 17.76 1.38 3.63
C VAL A 31 17.04 2.63 3.14
N TYR A 32 17.30 3.01 1.93
CA TYR A 32 16.70 4.18 1.27
C TYR A 32 15.55 3.75 0.38
N LEU A 33 14.32 4.13 0.74
CA LEU A 33 13.12 3.87 -0.05
C LEU A 33 12.76 5.09 -0.88
N LEU A 34 12.78 4.94 -2.21
CA LEU A 34 12.32 5.97 -3.12
C LEU A 34 10.78 5.96 -3.15
N CYS A 35 10.17 7.11 -2.87
CA CYS A 35 8.72 7.25 -2.78
C CYS A 35 8.25 8.54 -3.46
N LYS A 36 7.08 8.52 -4.10
CA LYS A 36 6.47 9.77 -4.61
C LYS A 36 6.28 10.76 -3.47
N ASP A 37 6.55 12.02 -3.75
CA ASP A 37 6.45 13.14 -2.82
C ASP A 37 5.11 13.20 -2.08
N ASN A 38 4.00 12.98 -2.80
CA ASN A 38 2.65 12.99 -2.24
C ASN A 38 2.35 11.80 -1.29
N ASN A 39 3.16 10.74 -1.30
CA ASN A 39 3.03 9.59 -0.41
C ASN A 39 4.08 9.56 0.71
N ALA A 40 5.12 10.39 0.62
CA ALA A 40 6.32 10.29 1.46
C ALA A 40 5.99 10.40 2.96
N THR A 41 5.12 11.31 3.36
CA THR A 41 4.69 11.46 4.76
C THR A 41 4.04 10.19 5.28
N ASN A 42 3.03 9.66 4.59
CA ASN A 42 2.36 8.42 5.01
C ASN A 42 3.32 7.23 5.06
N VAL A 43 4.24 7.14 4.08
CA VAL A 43 5.20 6.02 4.02
C VAL A 43 6.22 6.12 5.14
N SER A 44 6.69 7.31 5.49
CA SER A 44 7.66 7.51 6.58
C SER A 44 7.10 7.07 7.94
N GLU A 45 5.80 7.23 8.16
CA GLU A 45 5.14 6.86 9.41
C GLU A 45 5.09 5.34 9.64
N PHE A 46 5.25 4.52 8.58
CA PHE A 46 5.31 3.06 8.74
C PHE A 46 6.63 2.57 9.37
N PHE A 47 7.68 3.40 9.33
CA PHE A 47 9.02 3.00 9.76
C PHE A 47 9.48 3.84 10.94
N GLN A 48 9.55 3.22 12.12
CA GLN A 48 10.20 3.83 13.30
C GLN A 48 11.70 3.48 13.38
N ASN A 49 12.17 2.61 12.49
CA ASN A 49 13.57 2.23 12.43
C ASN A 49 14.40 3.38 11.81
N LYS A 50 15.37 3.89 12.58
CA LYS A 50 16.26 4.98 12.16
C LYS A 50 17.13 4.62 10.94
N SER A 51 17.26 3.34 10.61
CA SER A 51 17.97 2.87 9.43
C SER A 51 17.15 2.99 8.13
N VAL A 52 15.83 3.28 8.21
CA VAL A 52 15.00 3.45 7.02
C VAL A 52 14.85 4.93 6.71
N HIS A 53 15.19 5.31 5.49
CA HIS A 53 15.16 6.68 5.01
C HIS A 53 14.25 6.79 3.78
N ILE A 54 13.31 7.71 3.78
CA ILE A 54 12.45 7.96 2.63
C ILE A 54 13.10 9.03 1.75
N ILE A 55 13.30 8.72 0.46
CA ILE A 55 13.76 9.68 -0.56
C ILE A 55 12.56 10.06 -1.41
N PRO A 56 11.96 11.24 -1.20
CA PRO A 56 10.87 11.71 -2.02
C PRO A 56 11.34 12.07 -3.42
N PHE A 57 10.52 11.78 -4.44
CA PHE A 57 10.76 12.20 -5.81
C PHE A 57 9.48 12.76 -6.44
N ASP A 58 9.66 13.67 -7.44
CA ASP A 58 8.56 14.24 -8.18
C ASP A 58 7.83 13.19 -9.03
N GLY A 59 6.59 12.91 -8.66
CA GLY A 59 5.74 11.94 -9.34
C GLY A 59 5.39 12.31 -10.80
N LYS A 60 5.54 13.59 -11.20
CA LYS A 60 5.28 14.04 -12.58
C LYS A 60 6.44 13.72 -13.52
N SER A 61 7.66 13.68 -12.97
CA SER A 61 8.90 13.36 -13.71
C SER A 61 9.54 12.05 -13.22
N GLU A 62 8.71 11.09 -12.83
CA GLU A 62 9.06 9.83 -12.16
C GLU A 62 10.30 9.16 -12.73
N PHE A 63 10.30 8.85 -14.03
CA PHE A 63 11.42 8.13 -14.64
C PHE A 63 12.74 8.93 -14.55
N TYR A 64 12.69 10.22 -14.82
CA TYR A 64 13.88 11.07 -14.78
C TYR A 64 14.41 11.22 -13.34
N SER A 65 13.52 11.52 -12.41
CA SER A 65 13.88 11.74 -11.00
C SER A 65 14.47 10.47 -10.37
N THR A 66 13.80 9.32 -10.54
CA THR A 66 14.28 8.05 -9.98
C THR A 66 15.57 7.58 -10.65
N THR A 67 15.70 7.73 -11.97
CA THR A 67 16.93 7.38 -12.69
C THR A 67 18.12 8.18 -12.17
N ARG A 68 17.98 9.48 -11.98
CA ARG A 68 19.05 10.33 -11.44
C ARG A 68 19.49 9.87 -10.04
N ILE A 69 18.53 9.68 -9.12
CA ILE A 69 18.83 9.27 -7.74
C ILE A 69 19.56 7.92 -7.73
N LEU A 70 19.09 6.95 -8.54
CA LEU A 70 19.69 5.61 -8.55
C LEU A 70 21.05 5.59 -9.27
N GLN A 71 21.28 6.45 -10.27
CA GLN A 71 22.59 6.63 -10.90
C GLN A 71 23.60 7.19 -9.90
N GLU A 72 23.25 8.28 -9.22
CA GLU A 72 24.09 8.88 -8.16
C GLU A 72 24.40 7.83 -7.06
N ALA A 73 23.41 7.06 -6.63
CA ALA A 73 23.62 5.98 -5.66
C ALA A 73 24.56 4.89 -6.17
N SER A 74 24.53 4.56 -7.47
CA SER A 74 25.34 3.50 -8.09
C SER A 74 26.82 3.87 -8.27
N GLU A 75 27.19 5.16 -8.17
CA GLU A 75 28.58 5.60 -8.21
C GLU A 75 29.39 5.07 -7.00
N ASN A 76 28.70 4.84 -5.88
CA ASN A 76 29.31 4.19 -4.73
C ASN A 76 29.07 2.67 -4.79
N THR A 77 30.13 1.91 -5.04
CA THR A 77 30.08 0.43 -5.13
C THR A 77 29.69 -0.28 -3.84
N ALA A 78 29.67 0.42 -2.71
CA ALA A 78 29.15 -0.10 -1.43
C ALA A 78 27.61 -0.03 -1.33
N ASN A 79 26.93 0.55 -2.32
CA ASN A 79 25.49 0.62 -2.36
C ASN A 79 24.90 -0.48 -3.24
N ASP A 80 23.85 -1.12 -2.77
CA ASP A 80 23.05 -2.08 -3.51
C ASP A 80 21.72 -1.45 -3.94
N ILE A 81 21.31 -1.72 -5.18
CA ILE A 81 20.11 -1.14 -5.78
C ILE A 81 19.12 -2.25 -6.10
N PHE A 82 17.89 -2.06 -5.62
CA PHE A 82 16.78 -2.99 -5.80
C PHE A 82 15.62 -2.28 -6.49
N ILE A 83 15.09 -2.88 -7.56
CA ILE A 83 13.99 -2.32 -8.35
C ILE A 83 12.90 -3.38 -8.49
N ALA A 84 11.72 -3.10 -7.95
CA ALA A 84 10.58 -4.00 -7.90
C ALA A 84 9.31 -3.40 -8.53
N GLY A 85 8.45 -4.23 -9.07
CA GLY A 85 7.07 -3.89 -9.41
C GLY A 85 6.85 -2.99 -10.62
N PHE A 86 7.86 -2.69 -11.41
CA PHE A 86 7.69 -1.87 -12.61
C PHE A 86 7.29 -2.69 -13.83
N ALA A 87 6.54 -2.06 -14.73
CA ALA A 87 6.33 -2.61 -16.05
C ALA A 87 7.69 -2.99 -16.70
N HIS A 88 7.77 -4.16 -17.31
CA HIS A 88 9.02 -4.77 -17.79
C HIS A 88 9.92 -3.80 -18.60
N LYS A 89 9.35 -2.98 -19.48
CA LYS A 89 10.13 -2.01 -20.29
C LYS A 89 10.77 -0.91 -19.44
N TYR A 90 10.08 -0.43 -18.42
CA TYR A 90 10.60 0.60 -17.53
C TYR A 90 11.71 0.05 -16.65
N ARG A 91 11.51 -1.13 -16.07
CA ARG A 91 12.53 -1.84 -15.30
C ARG A 91 13.79 -2.10 -16.10
N LEU A 92 13.67 -2.59 -17.33
CA LEU A 92 14.82 -2.81 -18.19
C LEU A 92 15.60 -1.53 -18.51
N LYS A 93 14.94 -0.39 -18.65
CA LYS A 93 15.62 0.90 -18.81
C LYS A 93 16.41 1.29 -17.57
N LEU A 94 15.83 1.16 -16.38
CA LEU A 94 16.51 1.43 -15.12
C LEU A 94 17.66 0.46 -14.88
N GLN A 95 17.48 -0.83 -15.13
CA GLN A 95 18.54 -1.85 -15.01
C GLN A 95 19.75 -1.59 -15.90
N ARG A 96 19.58 -0.92 -17.05
CA ARG A 96 20.69 -0.55 -17.94
C ARG A 96 21.54 0.60 -17.40
N VAL A 97 20.99 1.41 -16.50
CA VAL A 97 21.68 2.58 -15.96
C VAL A 97 22.11 2.38 -14.51
N THR A 98 21.74 1.26 -13.88
CA THR A 98 22.06 0.94 -12.49
C THR A 98 22.58 -0.51 -12.39
N ASN A 99 23.43 -0.75 -11.38
CA ASN A 99 23.86 -2.11 -11.04
C ASN A 99 22.87 -2.71 -10.06
N GLN A 100 21.77 -3.27 -10.58
CA GLN A 100 20.78 -3.93 -9.74
C GLN A 100 21.34 -5.23 -9.18
N LYS A 101 21.22 -5.42 -7.87
CA LYS A 101 21.53 -6.70 -7.21
C LYS A 101 20.27 -7.52 -6.98
N PHE A 102 20.44 -8.83 -6.97
CA PHE A 102 19.40 -9.79 -6.60
C PHE A 102 19.85 -10.50 -5.34
N LEU A 103 19.04 -10.44 -4.30
CA LEU A 103 19.22 -11.26 -3.12
C LEU A 103 18.75 -12.69 -3.43
N GLN A 104 19.50 -13.68 -2.99
CA GLN A 104 19.06 -15.06 -3.02
C GLN A 104 18.67 -15.48 -1.61
N TYR A 105 17.42 -15.26 -1.25
CA TYR A 105 16.87 -15.76 0.00
C TYR A 105 16.06 -17.03 -0.28
N LYS A 106 16.48 -18.14 0.34
CA LYS A 106 15.76 -19.42 0.30
C LYS A 106 15.11 -19.65 1.66
N PRO A 107 13.78 -19.58 1.75
CA PRO A 107 13.08 -19.79 2.99
C PRO A 107 13.03 -21.27 3.39
N ASP A 108 12.78 -21.50 4.67
CA ASP A 108 12.46 -22.81 5.21
C ASP A 108 11.07 -23.25 4.75
N ASN A 109 10.98 -23.95 3.64
CA ASN A 109 9.87 -24.80 3.15
C ASN A 109 8.40 -24.37 3.43
N LYS A 110 8.13 -23.12 3.77
CA LYS A 110 6.77 -22.61 3.89
C LYS A 110 6.24 -22.15 2.55
N HIS A 111 5.21 -22.80 2.05
CA HIS A 111 4.53 -22.37 0.84
C HIS A 111 3.46 -21.33 1.17
N TYR A 112 3.75 -20.07 0.91
CA TYR A 112 2.78 -19.01 0.95
C TYR A 112 2.11 -18.83 -0.41
N THR A 113 0.80 -18.65 -0.39
CA THR A 113 0.04 -18.23 -1.55
C THR A 113 -0.30 -16.75 -1.41
N VAL A 114 -0.50 -16.06 -2.53
CA VAL A 114 -0.90 -14.66 -2.54
C VAL A 114 -2.07 -14.45 -3.48
N LYS A 115 -3.07 -13.67 -3.03
CA LYS A 115 -4.24 -13.34 -3.84
C LYS A 115 -3.88 -12.56 -5.10
N TRP A 116 -2.91 -11.63 -4.97
CA TRP A 116 -2.48 -10.77 -6.06
C TRP A 116 -1.09 -11.15 -6.55
N ALA A 117 -1.01 -11.61 -7.81
CA ALA A 117 0.24 -12.07 -8.42
C ALA A 117 1.36 -11.01 -8.37
N HIS A 118 1.01 -9.71 -8.49
CA HIS A 118 1.99 -8.62 -8.47
C HIS A 118 2.77 -8.54 -7.15
N ILE A 119 2.19 -8.94 -6.00
CA ILE A 119 2.92 -8.97 -4.73
C ILE A 119 4.08 -9.96 -4.81
N ARG A 120 3.82 -11.17 -5.30
CA ARG A 120 4.87 -12.17 -5.52
C ARG A 120 5.94 -11.65 -6.47
N ASP A 121 5.51 -10.99 -7.55
CA ASP A 121 6.42 -10.48 -8.57
C ASP A 121 7.32 -9.37 -8.00
N PHE A 122 6.82 -8.52 -7.08
CA PHE A 122 7.63 -7.50 -6.40
C PHE A 122 8.78 -8.10 -5.61
N TYR A 123 8.52 -9.14 -4.82
CA TYR A 123 9.54 -9.83 -4.02
C TYR A 123 10.51 -10.59 -4.93
N HIS A 124 9.98 -11.31 -5.91
CA HIS A 124 10.79 -12.04 -6.87
C HIS A 124 11.71 -11.13 -7.70
N ASP A 125 11.25 -9.92 -8.04
CA ASP A 125 12.03 -8.92 -8.77
C ASP A 125 13.34 -8.53 -8.09
N ILE A 126 13.39 -8.61 -6.77
CA ILE A 126 14.58 -8.30 -5.95
C ILE A 126 15.22 -9.55 -5.33
N GLY A 127 14.79 -10.73 -5.78
CA GLY A 127 15.37 -12.02 -5.36
C GLY A 127 14.97 -12.47 -3.96
N LEU A 128 13.87 -11.93 -3.41
CA LEU A 128 13.30 -12.38 -2.15
C LEU A 128 12.17 -13.36 -2.36
N ASP A 129 12.05 -14.30 -1.44
CA ASP A 129 10.90 -15.19 -1.38
C ASP A 129 9.68 -14.48 -0.79
N LEU A 130 8.50 -14.97 -1.15
CA LEU A 130 7.23 -14.43 -0.66
C LEU A 130 7.05 -14.56 0.86
N SER A 131 7.74 -15.49 1.53
CA SER A 131 7.73 -15.59 2.98
C SER A 131 8.19 -14.30 3.68
N VAL A 132 9.11 -13.57 3.05
CA VAL A 132 9.58 -12.27 3.58
C VAL A 132 8.44 -11.27 3.67
N TYR A 133 7.50 -11.26 2.70
CA TYR A 133 6.31 -10.42 2.76
C TYR A 133 5.50 -10.66 4.05
N TYR A 134 5.33 -11.89 4.44
CA TYR A 134 4.52 -12.26 5.59
C TYR A 134 5.26 -12.17 6.91
N GLU A 135 6.45 -12.73 6.96
CA GLU A 135 7.23 -12.89 8.20
C GLU A 135 7.81 -11.56 8.70
N TYR A 136 8.18 -10.67 7.77
CA TYR A 136 8.78 -9.37 8.09
C TYR A 136 7.80 -8.19 7.95
N PHE A 137 6.53 -8.45 7.69
CA PHE A 137 5.52 -7.39 7.67
C PHE A 137 5.23 -6.92 9.10
N HIS A 138 5.96 -5.93 9.56
CA HIS A 138 5.78 -5.29 10.86
C HIS A 138 5.60 -3.80 10.66
N ILE A 139 4.49 -3.26 11.18
CA ILE A 139 4.24 -1.81 11.29
C ILE A 139 4.11 -1.54 12.78
N LEU A 140 4.93 -0.62 13.28
CA LEU A 140 4.81 -0.13 14.64
C LEU A 140 3.76 0.98 14.63
N SER A 141 2.66 0.73 15.33
CA SER A 141 1.60 1.72 15.49
C SER A 141 2.00 2.74 16.53
N PRO A 142 1.82 4.04 16.30
CA PRO A 142 1.86 5.01 17.37
C PRO A 142 0.73 4.67 18.35
N SER A 143 1.04 4.68 19.66
CA SER A 143 0.02 4.44 20.69
C SER A 143 -1.06 5.51 20.58
N ILE A 144 -2.17 5.19 19.95
CA ILE A 144 -3.35 6.04 19.99
C ILE A 144 -4.10 5.71 21.28
N PRO A 145 -4.59 6.70 22.03
CA PRO A 145 -5.48 6.42 23.13
C PRO A 145 -6.70 5.67 22.61
N SER A 146 -6.76 4.38 22.85
CA SER A 146 -7.87 3.51 22.42
C SER A 146 -8.97 3.40 23.47
N GLU A 147 -8.76 3.96 24.65
CA GLU A 147 -9.70 3.86 25.79
C GLU A 147 -11.19 4.02 25.46
N PRO A 148 -11.60 4.97 24.59
CA PRO A 148 -13.03 5.13 24.30
C PRO A 148 -13.63 3.97 23.50
N ILE A 149 -12.82 3.27 22.66
CA ILE A 149 -13.32 2.19 21.79
C ILE A 149 -13.07 0.79 22.34
N GLU A 150 -12.19 0.63 23.33
CA GLU A 150 -11.86 -0.67 23.95
C GLU A 150 -13.07 -1.37 24.59
N LYS A 151 -14.10 -0.61 24.92
CA LYS A 151 -15.35 -1.13 25.51
C LYS A 151 -16.31 -1.71 24.46
N HIS A 152 -15.99 -1.60 23.18
CA HIS A 152 -16.87 -1.99 22.10
C HIS A 152 -16.23 -3.08 21.25
N ASN A 153 -17.07 -3.93 20.63
CA ASN A 153 -16.65 -4.70 19.49
C ASN A 153 -16.41 -3.76 18.30
N ILE A 154 -15.28 -3.87 17.65
CA ILE A 154 -14.91 -2.96 16.56
C ILE A 154 -15.21 -3.62 15.22
N VAL A 155 -16.01 -2.97 14.39
CA VAL A 155 -16.14 -3.27 12.97
C VAL A 155 -15.36 -2.22 12.19
N PHE A 156 -14.23 -2.61 11.62
CA PHE A 156 -13.42 -1.72 10.79
C PHE A 156 -13.90 -1.74 9.35
N ALA A 157 -14.04 -0.58 8.74
CA ALA A 157 -14.42 -0.43 7.34
C ALA A 157 -13.53 0.57 6.59
N HIS A 158 -13.31 0.33 5.31
CA HIS A 158 -12.76 1.30 4.36
C HIS A 158 -13.36 1.05 2.99
N THR A 159 -14.04 2.05 2.43
CA THR A 159 -14.85 1.91 1.21
C THR A 159 -14.29 2.64 0.00
N LYS A 160 -13.16 3.36 0.16
CA LYS A 160 -12.59 4.21 -0.89
C LYS A 160 -11.28 3.65 -1.43
N ALA A 161 -11.18 3.47 -2.74
CA ALA A 161 -9.92 3.28 -3.46
C ALA A 161 -9.49 4.58 -4.14
N SER A 162 -8.35 4.59 -4.83
CA SER A 162 -7.84 5.79 -5.53
C SER A 162 -8.78 6.32 -6.62
N ASP A 163 -9.52 5.42 -7.26
CA ASP A 163 -10.33 5.65 -8.45
C ASP A 163 -11.81 5.31 -8.25
N ASN A 164 -12.17 4.76 -7.10
CA ASN A 164 -13.52 4.28 -6.84
C ASN A 164 -13.88 4.31 -5.35
N GLU A 165 -15.15 4.50 -5.05
CA GLU A 165 -15.73 4.32 -3.73
C GLU A 165 -16.94 3.40 -3.82
N ILE A 166 -16.98 2.36 -2.99
CA ILE A 166 -18.14 1.47 -2.85
C ILE A 166 -19.07 1.99 -1.77
N GLN A 167 -20.34 1.61 -1.86
CA GLN A 167 -21.27 1.86 -0.76
C GLN A 167 -20.89 1.03 0.46
N ILE A 168 -21.23 1.52 1.65
CA ILE A 168 -21.03 0.75 2.89
C ILE A 168 -21.83 -0.56 2.78
N PRO A 169 -21.16 -1.73 2.93
CA PRO A 169 -21.85 -3.01 2.83
C PRO A 169 -22.94 -3.18 3.90
N ASN A 170 -24.04 -3.84 3.56
CA ASN A 170 -25.10 -4.15 4.52
C ASN A 170 -24.58 -4.98 5.72
N ALA A 171 -23.53 -5.77 5.50
CA ALA A 171 -22.84 -6.51 6.55
C ALA A 171 -22.23 -5.58 7.64
N VAL A 172 -21.92 -4.33 7.29
CA VAL A 172 -21.45 -3.30 8.24
C VAL A 172 -22.61 -2.53 8.83
N THR A 173 -23.57 -2.09 8.00
CA THR A 173 -24.66 -1.22 8.46
C THR A 173 -25.62 -1.90 9.43
N LYS A 174 -25.66 -3.24 9.46
CA LYS A 174 -26.44 -4.01 10.45
C LYS A 174 -26.06 -3.69 11.91
N TYR A 175 -24.85 -3.15 12.14
CA TYR A 175 -24.35 -2.81 13.49
C TYR A 175 -24.61 -1.37 13.90
N ILE A 176 -25.25 -0.54 13.08
CA ILE A 176 -25.45 0.89 13.42
C ILE A 176 -26.17 1.04 14.78
N ASN A 177 -27.19 0.23 15.03
CA ASN A 177 -28.00 0.29 16.27
C ASN A 177 -27.55 -0.70 17.35
N ASP A 178 -26.45 -1.43 17.16
CA ASP A 178 -25.91 -2.34 18.17
C ASP A 178 -25.13 -1.57 19.22
N GLU A 179 -25.60 -1.54 20.45
CA GLU A 179 -24.99 -0.80 21.56
C GLU A 179 -23.56 -1.24 21.89
N ASN A 180 -23.25 -2.50 21.69
CA ASN A 180 -21.94 -3.10 22.02
C ASN A 180 -20.91 -3.01 20.89
N THR A 181 -21.30 -2.55 19.70
CA THR A 181 -20.42 -2.51 18.53
C THR A 181 -20.21 -1.07 18.06
N ILE A 182 -18.97 -0.68 17.78
CA ILE A 182 -18.66 0.56 17.09
C ILE A 182 -18.14 0.28 15.68
N ILE A 183 -18.66 1.04 14.70
CA ILE A 183 -18.17 1.00 13.33
C ILE A 183 -17.16 2.14 13.15
N ILE A 184 -15.93 1.79 12.83
CA ILE A 184 -14.87 2.73 12.46
C ILE A 184 -14.63 2.62 10.95
N CYS A 185 -15.11 3.61 10.20
CA CYS A 185 -14.84 3.68 8.77
C CYS A 185 -13.79 4.75 8.48
N ALA A 186 -12.67 4.34 7.86
CA ALA A 186 -11.51 5.19 7.72
C ALA A 186 -11.72 6.42 6.84
N ASN A 187 -12.66 6.38 5.89
CA ASN A 187 -12.86 7.46 4.91
C ASN A 187 -14.14 8.27 5.12
N LYS A 188 -15.04 7.87 6.00
CA LYS A 188 -16.27 8.60 6.31
C LYS A 188 -16.91 8.13 7.60
N ASN A 189 -17.69 9.01 8.26
CA ASN A 189 -18.56 8.56 9.34
C ASN A 189 -19.78 7.83 8.75
N VAL A 190 -20.15 6.68 9.33
CA VAL A 190 -21.31 5.88 8.90
C VAL A 190 -22.56 6.17 9.71
N TYR A 191 -22.40 6.82 10.88
CA TYR A 191 -23.50 7.16 11.76
C TYR A 191 -24.15 8.48 11.35
N PRO A 192 -25.49 8.61 11.47
CA PRO A 192 -26.17 9.91 11.38
C PRO A 192 -25.65 10.88 12.45
N ASN A 193 -25.71 12.18 12.17
CA ASN A 193 -25.15 13.22 13.05
C ASN A 193 -25.78 13.25 14.47
N ASP A 194 -27.02 12.78 14.61
CA ASP A 194 -27.77 12.69 15.88
C ASP A 194 -27.56 11.36 16.61
N HIS A 195 -26.79 10.44 16.03
CA HIS A 195 -26.53 9.14 16.62
C HIS A 195 -25.54 9.23 17.81
N PRO A 196 -25.78 8.54 18.95
CA PRO A 196 -24.90 8.62 20.13
C PRO A 196 -23.43 8.29 19.88
N LYS A 197 -23.12 7.46 18.87
CA LYS A 197 -21.74 7.08 18.51
C LYS A 197 -21.11 7.98 17.44
N TYR A 198 -21.83 8.97 16.94
CA TYR A 198 -21.33 9.83 15.86
C TYR A 198 -20.02 10.52 16.22
N GLU A 199 -19.98 11.23 17.34
CA GLU A 199 -18.81 12.01 17.75
C GLU A 199 -17.59 11.11 18.00
N LEU A 200 -17.82 9.93 18.61
CA LEU A 200 -16.75 8.98 18.85
C LEU A 200 -16.19 8.43 17.54
N ALA A 201 -17.04 7.95 16.62
CA ALA A 201 -16.62 7.41 15.35
C ALA A 201 -15.95 8.47 14.45
N ASN A 202 -16.42 9.74 14.55
CA ASN A 202 -15.90 10.84 13.75
C ASN A 202 -14.43 11.18 14.05
N GLN A 203 -13.95 10.89 15.25
CA GLN A 203 -12.54 11.08 15.63
C GLN A 203 -11.58 10.20 14.82
N TYR A 204 -12.09 9.10 14.27
CA TYR A 204 -11.34 8.11 13.51
C TYR A 204 -11.49 8.26 11.99
N VAL A 205 -12.08 9.33 11.49
CA VAL A 205 -12.24 9.56 10.05
C VAL A 205 -11.02 10.31 9.50
N ASN A 206 -10.48 9.83 8.38
CA ASN A 206 -9.35 10.43 7.67
C ASN A 206 -8.07 10.63 8.49
N MET A 207 -7.80 9.76 9.47
CA MET A 207 -6.52 9.74 10.16
C MET A 207 -5.40 9.24 9.25
N PRO A 208 -4.12 9.50 9.59
CA PRO A 208 -2.99 8.80 8.98
C PRO A 208 -3.17 7.28 9.02
N ILE A 209 -2.76 6.59 7.94
CA ILE A 209 -3.03 5.14 7.81
C ILE A 209 -2.42 4.34 8.96
N VAL A 210 -1.23 4.72 9.43
CA VAL A 210 -0.53 4.04 10.53
C VAL A 210 -1.38 3.99 11.80
N ASN A 211 -2.23 4.98 12.01
CA ASN A 211 -3.10 5.08 13.19
C ASN A 211 -4.24 4.04 13.21
N TYR A 212 -4.53 3.41 12.09
CA TYR A 212 -5.54 2.35 12.05
C TYR A 212 -4.98 0.96 12.33
N ILE A 213 -3.66 0.78 12.43
CA ILE A 213 -3.04 -0.54 12.55
C ILE A 213 -3.55 -1.30 13.76
N ASP A 214 -3.61 -0.67 14.93
CA ASP A 214 -4.07 -1.34 16.15
C ASP A 214 -5.60 -1.50 16.17
N ILE A 215 -6.34 -0.56 15.59
CA ILE A 215 -7.79 -0.69 15.38
C ILE A 215 -8.07 -1.92 14.50
N ILE A 216 -7.34 -2.07 13.38
CA ILE A 216 -7.47 -3.22 12.48
C ILE A 216 -7.15 -4.54 13.21
N LYS A 217 -6.05 -4.58 13.98
CA LYS A 217 -5.66 -5.79 14.72
C LYS A 217 -6.69 -6.22 15.77
N GLN A 218 -7.35 -5.26 16.42
CA GLN A 218 -8.34 -5.49 17.49
C GLN A 218 -9.76 -5.67 16.95
N SER A 219 -10.03 -5.35 15.69
CA SER A 219 -11.37 -5.44 15.12
C SER A 219 -11.91 -6.85 15.12
N THR A 220 -13.20 -7.01 15.40
CA THR A 220 -13.92 -8.29 15.33
C THR A 220 -14.35 -8.63 13.91
N GLU A 221 -14.66 -7.62 13.11
CA GLU A 221 -14.93 -7.74 11.68
C GLU A 221 -14.18 -6.65 10.89
N ILE A 222 -13.71 -6.99 9.69
CA ILE A 222 -12.97 -6.10 8.80
C ILE A 222 -13.58 -6.13 7.41
N HIS A 223 -13.93 -4.95 6.88
CA HIS A 223 -14.55 -4.75 5.58
C HIS A 223 -13.80 -3.67 4.80
N VAL A 224 -12.93 -4.06 3.88
CA VAL A 224 -12.11 -3.10 3.10
C VAL A 224 -12.27 -3.32 1.61
N VAL A 225 -12.31 -2.22 0.85
CA VAL A 225 -12.15 -2.31 -0.61
C VAL A 225 -10.70 -2.62 -0.95
N ASP A 226 -10.46 -3.25 -2.08
CA ASP A 226 -9.11 -3.49 -2.59
C ASP A 226 -8.34 -2.18 -2.82
N SER A 227 -7.51 -1.81 -1.84
CA SER A 227 -6.79 -0.54 -1.73
C SER A 227 -5.56 -0.68 -0.85
N CYS A 228 -4.96 0.43 -0.42
CA CYS A 228 -3.85 0.42 0.55
C CYS A 228 -4.18 -0.32 1.85
N PHE A 229 -5.43 -0.29 2.33
CA PHE A 229 -5.83 -1.05 3.52
C PHE A 229 -5.85 -2.56 3.29
N SER A 230 -6.21 -3.04 2.11
CA SER A 230 -6.12 -4.46 1.80
C SER A 230 -4.68 -4.98 1.85
N CYS A 231 -3.70 -4.13 1.47
CA CYS A 231 -2.27 -4.44 1.59
C CYS A 231 -1.79 -4.57 3.05
N ILE A 232 -2.50 -3.98 4.01
CA ILE A 232 -2.24 -4.13 5.45
C ILE A 232 -2.96 -5.37 6.00
N VAL A 233 -4.25 -5.48 5.72
CA VAL A 233 -5.12 -6.53 6.27
C VAL A 233 -4.68 -7.92 5.83
N TYR A 234 -4.33 -8.07 4.56
CA TYR A 234 -4.01 -9.37 3.98
C TYR A 234 -2.81 -10.07 4.65
N PRO A 235 -1.60 -9.45 4.80
CA PRO A 235 -0.48 -10.11 5.46
C PRO A 235 -0.75 -10.35 6.95
N LEU A 236 -1.49 -9.48 7.63
CA LEU A 236 -1.88 -9.69 9.02
C LEU A 236 -2.82 -10.88 9.19
N GLN A 237 -3.77 -11.07 8.27
CA GLN A 237 -4.67 -12.20 8.24
C GLN A 237 -3.92 -13.52 8.01
N GLN A 238 -3.04 -13.56 7.00
CA GLN A 238 -2.29 -14.77 6.64
C GLN A 238 -1.32 -15.23 7.74
N THR A 239 -0.94 -14.33 8.63
CA THR A 239 -0.05 -14.61 9.76
C THR A 239 -0.76 -14.69 11.11
N ASN A 240 -2.11 -14.79 11.12
CA ASN A 240 -2.94 -14.89 12.32
C ASN A 240 -2.69 -13.75 13.33
N ARG A 241 -2.47 -12.53 12.84
CA ARG A 241 -2.24 -11.33 13.66
C ARG A 241 -3.45 -10.41 13.75
N LEU A 242 -4.62 -10.89 13.35
CA LEU A 242 -5.90 -10.21 13.47
C LEU A 242 -6.77 -10.93 14.50
N SER A 243 -7.49 -10.18 15.32
CA SER A 243 -8.57 -10.70 16.19
C SER A 243 -9.85 -10.98 15.40
N ALA A 244 -9.96 -10.47 14.19
CA ALA A 244 -11.15 -10.54 13.37
C ALA A 244 -11.55 -11.98 13.03
N THR A 245 -12.83 -12.31 13.28
CA THR A 245 -13.46 -13.55 12.85
C THR A 245 -13.93 -13.49 11.40
N THR A 246 -14.16 -12.31 10.89
CA THR A 246 -14.61 -12.05 9.52
C THR A 246 -13.72 -10.99 8.87
N VAL A 247 -13.13 -11.33 7.71
CA VAL A 247 -12.36 -10.41 6.89
C VAL A 247 -12.89 -10.45 5.45
N MET A 248 -13.41 -9.33 4.98
CA MET A 248 -13.94 -9.17 3.63
C MET A 248 -13.14 -8.11 2.86
N ILE A 249 -12.56 -8.51 1.74
CA ILE A 249 -11.89 -7.62 0.80
C ILE A 249 -12.75 -7.55 -0.46
N TYR A 250 -13.38 -6.39 -0.68
CA TYR A 250 -14.27 -6.14 -1.80
C TYR A 250 -13.48 -5.71 -3.02
N GLU A 251 -13.82 -6.27 -4.17
CA GLU A 251 -13.21 -5.87 -5.43
C GLU A 251 -13.63 -4.45 -5.83
N ARG A 252 -12.75 -3.77 -6.53
CA ARG A 252 -13.07 -2.48 -7.14
C ARG A 252 -14.12 -2.71 -8.24
N THR A 253 -15.18 -1.91 -8.26
CA THR A 253 -16.11 -1.93 -9.38
C THR A 253 -15.36 -1.40 -10.61
N PRO A 254 -15.32 -2.16 -11.74
CA PRO A 254 -14.68 -1.67 -12.95
C PRO A 254 -15.30 -0.34 -13.37
N GLN A 255 -14.50 0.70 -13.55
CA GLN A 255 -14.98 1.93 -14.16
C GLN A 255 -15.37 1.63 -15.62
N PRO A 256 -16.51 2.13 -16.13
CA PRO A 256 -16.82 2.03 -17.54
C PRO A 256 -15.65 2.67 -18.32
N GLN A 257 -15.05 1.90 -19.22
CA GLN A 257 -13.99 2.47 -20.07
C GLN A 257 -14.54 3.72 -20.77
N PRO A 258 -13.80 4.84 -20.78
CA PRO A 258 -14.21 6.01 -21.53
C PRO A 258 -14.45 5.57 -22.98
N GLN A 259 -15.64 5.80 -23.50
CA GLN A 259 -15.91 5.50 -24.90
C GLN A 259 -14.85 6.20 -25.76
N PRO A 260 -14.25 5.51 -26.75
CA PRO A 260 -13.28 6.13 -27.63
C PRO A 260 -13.91 7.39 -28.24
N GLN A 261 -13.31 8.54 -27.99
CA GLN A 261 -13.77 9.79 -28.60
C GLN A 261 -13.81 9.59 -30.12
N PRO A 262 -14.88 9.98 -30.81
CA PRO A 262 -14.95 9.86 -32.24
C PRO A 262 -13.78 10.62 -32.85
N GLN A 263 -12.91 9.90 -33.58
CA GLN A 263 -11.76 10.52 -34.23
C GLN A 263 -12.27 11.66 -35.14
N PRO A 264 -11.64 12.83 -35.10
CA PRO A 264 -12.01 13.92 -35.97
C PRO A 264 -11.91 13.42 -37.42
N LYS A 265 -13.01 13.49 -38.16
CA LYS A 265 -13.04 13.14 -39.59
C LYS A 265 -11.90 13.89 -40.29
N LYS A 266 -10.94 13.19 -40.84
CA LYS A 266 -9.89 13.77 -41.68
C LYS A 266 -10.62 14.52 -42.81
N SER A 267 -10.52 15.84 -42.82
CA SER A 267 -11.00 16.66 -43.93
C SER A 267 -10.25 16.24 -45.18
N SER A 268 -10.97 15.74 -46.18
CA SER A 268 -10.44 15.46 -47.50
C SER A 268 -9.93 16.76 -48.09
N LYS A 269 -8.59 16.95 -48.11
CA LYS A 269 -8.01 18.03 -48.89
C LYS A 269 -8.32 17.79 -50.35
N MET A 270 -9.24 18.60 -50.90
CA MET A 270 -9.45 18.74 -52.34
C MET A 270 -8.11 19.09 -52.99
N ARG A 271 -7.54 18.19 -53.76
CA ARG A 271 -6.42 18.50 -54.68
C ARG A 271 -7.01 19.39 -55.81
N MET A 272 -6.72 20.69 -55.76
CA MET A 272 -6.82 21.51 -56.96
C MET A 272 -5.67 21.09 -57.89
N GLN A 273 -6.02 20.56 -59.05
CA GLN A 273 -5.11 20.47 -60.19
C GLN A 273 -5.06 21.82 -60.86
N PHE A 274 -3.88 22.42 -61.00
CA PHE A 274 -3.53 23.42 -61.99
C PHE A 274 -2.58 22.80 -62.99
#